data_50652e363f218e6f8cdda9e0b003cb9e
#
_entry.id   50652e363f218e6f8cdda9e0b003cb9e
#
_cell.length_a   1.000
_cell.length_b   1.000
_cell.length_c   1.000
_cell.angle_alpha   90.00
_cell.angle_beta   90.00
_cell.angle_gamma   90.00
#
_symmetry.space_group_name_H-M   'P 1'
#
loop_
_entity.id
_entity.type
_entity.pdbx_description
1 polymer ?
#
loop_
_entity_poly.entity_id
_entity_poly.type
_entity_poly.pdbx_seq_one_letter_code
_entity_poly.pdbx_strand_id
1 'polypeptide(L)'
;MIPVSKRWPAVALFAALFNAGPLWAAAVLENDYVLVSRDDAPCAQGSTPGCAERVIVAMGEIQLRFGKVLRAMRRGEVAVFKAGESYRPPTGGAFFEVAIKPNHPPAKSPAEIIPPAKNTIVYEGERFFIYAEWLAPGDTRERHSHGQRVEIRINQGPLLRQIIDGKDAPQEPPSVVNFREPIVHSVTNVGDMPLWNLILEFRPAGPTR
;
A
#
# COMPACT_ATOMS: atom_id res chain seq x y z
N MET A 1 58.90 -30.43 48.81
CA MET A 1 57.50 -30.35 48.38
C MET A 1 57.25 -28.94 47.90
N ILE A 2 57.04 -28.75 46.57
CA ILE A 2 56.85 -27.45 45.96
C ILE A 2 55.36 -27.46 45.44
N PRO A 3 54.53 -26.51 45.80
CA PRO A 3 53.15 -26.48 45.33
C PRO A 3 53.07 -25.95 43.88
N VAL A 4 52.45 -26.71 43.01
CA VAL A 4 52.17 -26.35 41.61
C VAL A 4 50.93 -25.43 41.58
N SER A 5 51.12 -24.20 41.21
CA SER A 5 50.05 -23.24 40.96
C SER A 5 49.41 -23.50 39.58
N LYS A 6 48.14 -23.94 39.56
CA LYS A 6 47.32 -24.04 38.33
C LYS A 6 46.89 -22.62 37.90
N ARG A 7 47.44 -22.14 36.79
CA ARG A 7 46.94 -20.95 36.09
C ARG A 7 45.80 -21.40 35.20
N TRP A 8 44.62 -20.79 35.39
CA TRP A 8 43.47 -20.91 34.52
C TRP A 8 43.64 -19.93 33.34
N PRO A 9 43.35 -20.33 32.08
CA PRO A 9 43.35 -19.41 30.98
C PRO A 9 42.13 -18.46 31.06
N ALA A 10 42.37 -17.18 30.91
CA ALA A 10 41.35 -16.17 30.78
C ALA A 10 40.60 -16.38 29.46
N VAL A 11 39.32 -16.74 29.56
CA VAL A 11 38.43 -16.79 28.40
C VAL A 11 38.04 -15.33 28.11
N ALA A 12 38.57 -14.80 27.00
CA ALA A 12 38.15 -13.52 26.47
C ALA A 12 36.74 -13.67 25.87
N LEU A 13 35.75 -13.12 26.56
CA LEU A 13 34.38 -12.98 26.07
C LEU A 13 34.38 -11.93 24.98
N PHE A 14 34.37 -12.32 23.71
CA PHE A 14 34.08 -11.42 22.59
C PHE A 14 32.59 -11.08 22.63
N ALA A 15 32.27 -9.89 23.17
CA ALA A 15 30.95 -9.31 22.99
C ALA A 15 30.78 -8.91 21.52
N ALA A 16 30.13 -9.75 20.74
CA ALA A 16 29.66 -9.39 19.41
C ALA A 16 28.60 -8.29 19.57
N LEU A 17 28.99 -7.05 19.31
CA LEU A 17 28.06 -5.94 19.12
C LEU A 17 27.25 -6.25 17.85
N PHE A 18 26.12 -6.90 18.01
CA PHE A 18 25.08 -6.91 16.99
C PHE A 18 24.63 -5.46 16.80
N ASN A 19 25.10 -4.81 15.73
CA ASN A 19 24.45 -3.64 15.20
C ASN A 19 23.05 -4.08 14.78
N ALA A 20 22.08 -3.97 15.68
CA ALA A 20 20.68 -3.99 15.34
C ALA A 20 20.44 -2.73 14.50
N GLY A 21 20.61 -2.85 13.18
CA GLY A 21 20.07 -1.87 12.25
C GLY A 21 18.59 -1.68 12.56
N PRO A 22 17.98 -0.55 12.18
CA PRO A 22 16.57 -0.32 12.45
C PRO A 22 15.79 -1.53 11.93
N LEU A 23 15.02 -2.19 12.81
CA LEU A 23 14.04 -3.19 12.44
C LEU A 23 12.98 -2.46 11.60
N TRP A 24 13.19 -2.42 10.30
CA TRP A 24 12.16 -2.00 9.35
C TRP A 24 11.02 -3.00 9.53
N ALA A 25 9.84 -2.52 9.89
CA ALA A 25 8.65 -3.35 9.83
C ALA A 25 8.60 -3.94 8.41
N ALA A 26 8.35 -5.23 8.31
CA ALA A 26 8.42 -5.93 7.04
C ALA A 26 7.45 -5.26 6.05
N ALA A 27 7.96 -4.87 4.89
CA ALA A 27 7.14 -4.37 3.81
C ALA A 27 6.08 -5.42 3.46
N VAL A 28 4.81 -5.00 3.38
CA VAL A 28 3.71 -5.90 2.95
C VAL A 28 3.69 -6.09 1.44
N LEU A 29 4.23 -5.09 0.72
CA LEU A 29 4.39 -5.11 -0.72
C LEU A 29 5.56 -4.20 -1.11
N GLU A 30 6.46 -4.70 -1.92
CA GLU A 30 7.51 -3.90 -2.55
C GLU A 30 7.72 -4.34 -3.99
N ASN A 31 7.79 -3.36 -4.90
CA ASN A 31 8.10 -3.55 -6.32
C ASN A 31 8.74 -2.27 -6.88
N ASP A 32 8.88 -2.18 -8.21
CA ASP A 32 9.49 -1.01 -8.87
C ASP A 32 8.67 0.28 -8.69
N TYR A 33 7.39 0.21 -8.37
CA TYR A 33 6.48 1.35 -8.26
C TYR A 33 6.32 1.86 -6.84
N VAL A 34 6.20 0.95 -5.87
CA VAL A 34 5.82 1.28 -4.51
C VAL A 34 6.57 0.45 -3.47
N LEU A 35 6.64 1.02 -2.27
CA LEU A 35 6.85 0.33 -1.01
C LEU A 35 5.59 0.53 -0.17
N VAL A 36 4.96 -0.55 0.27
CA VAL A 36 3.81 -0.49 1.18
C VAL A 36 4.19 -1.09 2.52
N SER A 37 4.05 -0.30 3.57
CA SER A 37 4.30 -0.71 4.95
C SER A 37 2.99 -0.73 5.74
N ARG A 38 2.88 -1.62 6.71
CA ARG A 38 1.74 -1.67 7.63
C ARG A 38 2.19 -1.26 9.02
N ASP A 39 1.43 -0.34 9.63
CA ASP A 39 1.64 0.17 10.99
C ASP A 39 3.05 0.75 11.20
N ASP A 40 3.70 1.11 10.10
CA ASP A 40 5.00 1.76 10.03
C ASP A 40 5.00 2.81 8.90
N ALA A 41 5.81 3.85 9.07
CA ALA A 41 5.89 4.96 8.14
C ALA A 41 7.36 5.30 7.84
N PRO A 42 8.08 4.42 7.10
CA PRO A 42 9.50 4.61 6.79
C PRO A 42 9.78 5.89 6.00
N CYS A 43 8.78 6.39 5.29
CA CYS A 43 8.87 7.60 4.47
C CYS A 43 8.27 8.85 5.14
N ALA A 44 7.99 8.82 6.44
CA ALA A 44 7.41 9.95 7.19
C ALA A 44 8.31 11.20 7.19
N GLN A 45 9.63 11.02 7.12
CA GLN A 45 10.59 12.10 6.91
C GLN A 45 10.61 12.45 5.42
N GLY A 46 10.13 13.62 5.06
CA GLY A 46 9.94 14.02 3.65
C GLY A 46 11.18 13.95 2.75
N SER A 47 12.36 13.84 3.33
CA SER A 47 13.64 13.71 2.63
C SER A 47 14.17 12.27 2.56
N THR A 48 13.39 11.27 2.96
CA THR A 48 13.83 9.86 2.91
C THR A 48 14.13 9.46 1.47
N PRO A 49 15.36 8.98 1.16
CA PRO A 49 15.71 8.52 -0.18
C PRO A 49 14.77 7.40 -0.64
N GLY A 50 14.36 7.45 -1.90
CA GLY A 50 13.45 6.46 -2.46
C GLY A 50 11.96 6.71 -2.22
N CYS A 51 11.60 7.75 -1.47
CA CYS A 51 10.23 8.14 -1.21
C CYS A 51 9.91 9.46 -1.92
N ALA A 52 9.03 9.42 -2.92
CA ALA A 52 8.52 10.64 -3.55
C ALA A 52 7.20 11.06 -2.88
N GLU A 53 6.09 10.61 -3.41
CA GLU A 53 4.78 10.85 -2.83
C GLU A 53 4.40 9.71 -1.89
N ARG A 54 3.66 10.02 -0.85
CA ARG A 54 3.20 9.03 0.15
C ARG A 54 1.72 9.19 0.38
N VAL A 55 1.08 8.05 0.58
CA VAL A 55 -0.35 7.98 0.91
C VAL A 55 -0.50 7.21 2.21
N ILE A 56 -1.07 7.86 3.22
CA ILE A 56 -1.52 7.18 4.44
C ILE A 56 -2.95 6.74 4.22
N VAL A 57 -3.21 5.46 4.43
CA VAL A 57 -4.54 4.86 4.37
C VAL A 57 -4.91 4.37 5.76
N ALA A 58 -5.93 4.94 6.35
CA ALA A 58 -6.41 4.55 7.66
C ALA A 58 -7.20 3.23 7.58
N MET A 59 -6.78 2.22 8.35
CA MET A 59 -7.46 0.94 8.49
C MET A 59 -8.29 0.83 9.77
N GLY A 60 -8.21 1.86 10.60
CA GLY A 60 -8.94 2.08 11.84
C GLY A 60 -9.03 3.58 12.13
N GLU A 61 -9.39 3.95 13.35
CA GLU A 61 -9.30 5.34 13.80
C GLU A 61 -7.86 5.66 14.15
N ILE A 62 -7.25 6.63 13.46
CA ILE A 62 -5.89 7.08 13.67
C ILE A 62 -5.81 8.59 13.89
N GLN A 63 -4.73 9.03 14.51
CA GLN A 63 -4.33 10.42 14.64
C GLN A 63 -3.09 10.67 13.78
N LEU A 64 -3.19 11.55 12.81
CA LEU A 64 -2.11 11.94 11.91
C LEU A 64 -1.69 13.37 12.18
N ARG A 65 -0.39 13.60 12.41
CA ARG A 65 0.17 14.94 12.67
C ARG A 65 1.11 15.36 11.54
N PHE A 66 0.85 16.54 10.95
CA PHE A 66 1.74 17.16 9.99
C PHE A 66 1.84 18.66 10.28
N GLY A 67 3.06 19.14 10.46
CA GLY A 67 3.31 20.49 10.97
C GLY A 67 2.62 20.70 12.33
N LYS A 68 1.76 21.74 12.40
CA LYS A 68 0.96 22.05 13.60
C LYS A 68 -0.45 21.41 13.57
N VAL A 69 -0.81 20.76 12.46
CA VAL A 69 -2.14 20.16 12.27
C VAL A 69 -2.17 18.77 12.88
N LEU A 70 -3.22 18.47 13.65
CA LEU A 70 -3.58 17.13 14.08
C LEU A 70 -4.90 16.76 13.40
N ARG A 71 -4.89 15.71 12.58
CA ARG A 71 -6.06 15.21 11.86
C ARG A 71 -6.46 13.84 12.40
N ALA A 72 -7.68 13.71 12.88
CA ALA A 72 -8.30 12.41 13.10
C ALA A 72 -8.74 11.85 11.74
N MET A 73 -8.43 10.57 11.51
CA MET A 73 -8.83 9.86 10.29
C MET A 73 -9.56 8.58 10.67
N ARG A 74 -10.59 8.25 9.91
CA ARG A 74 -11.39 7.03 10.05
C ARG A 74 -10.98 6.01 9.01
N ARG A 75 -11.38 4.77 9.23
CA ARG A 75 -11.16 3.68 8.27
C ARG A 75 -11.58 4.09 6.85
N GLY A 76 -10.71 3.86 5.88
CA GLY A 76 -10.91 4.19 4.48
C GLY A 76 -10.58 5.64 4.10
N GLU A 77 -10.26 6.52 5.07
CA GLU A 77 -9.78 7.85 4.74
C GLU A 77 -8.31 7.83 4.35
N VAL A 78 -7.93 8.77 3.47
CA VAL A 78 -6.56 8.91 2.98
C VAL A 78 -5.99 10.29 3.29
N ALA A 79 -4.66 10.35 3.42
CA ALA A 79 -3.90 11.58 3.41
C ALA A 79 -2.73 11.42 2.45
N VAL A 80 -2.53 12.41 1.56
CA VAL A 80 -1.47 12.38 0.55
C VAL A 80 -0.43 13.43 0.88
N PHE A 81 0.84 13.06 0.80
CA PHE A 81 2.00 13.90 1.03
C PHE A 81 2.88 13.93 -0.22
N LYS A 82 3.26 15.12 -0.65
CA LYS A 82 4.17 15.31 -1.76
C LYS A 82 5.63 15.06 -1.35
N ALA A 83 6.51 14.95 -2.32
CA ALA A 83 7.95 14.91 -2.07
C ALA A 83 8.38 16.13 -1.22
N GLY A 84 9.22 15.88 -0.23
CA GLY A 84 9.69 16.92 0.71
C GLY A 84 8.77 17.22 1.90
N GLU A 85 7.50 16.89 1.84
CA GLU A 85 6.60 17.04 2.99
C GLU A 85 6.88 15.98 4.05
N SER A 86 6.78 16.34 5.32
CA SER A 86 6.98 15.41 6.44
C SER A 86 5.74 15.34 7.33
N TYR A 87 5.57 14.21 7.99
CA TYR A 87 4.53 14.00 8.99
C TYR A 87 5.09 13.12 10.11
N ARG A 88 4.40 13.05 11.23
CA ARG A 88 4.70 12.07 12.28
C ARG A 88 3.96 10.77 11.99
N PRO A 89 4.58 9.60 12.20
CA PRO A 89 3.88 8.33 12.07
C PRO A 89 2.53 8.38 12.79
N PRO A 90 1.46 7.88 12.16
CA PRO A 90 0.15 7.85 12.76
C PRO A 90 0.14 7.09 14.09
N THR A 91 -0.76 7.48 14.99
CA THR A 91 -0.99 6.80 16.27
C THR A 91 -2.46 6.40 16.39
N GLY A 92 -2.75 5.43 17.24
CA GLY A 92 -4.11 4.92 17.48
C GLY A 92 -4.33 3.57 16.80
N GLY A 93 -5.04 3.54 15.68
CA GLY A 93 -5.38 2.32 14.96
C GLY A 93 -4.39 1.92 13.89
N ALA A 94 -4.71 0.86 13.16
CA ALA A 94 -3.90 0.37 12.05
C ALA A 94 -3.98 1.28 10.81
N PHE A 95 -2.90 1.31 10.05
CA PHE A 95 -2.79 2.06 8.80
C PHE A 95 -1.84 1.39 7.80
N PHE A 96 -1.90 1.83 6.54
CA PHE A 96 -0.85 1.59 5.55
C PHE A 96 -0.19 2.91 5.15
N GLU A 97 1.13 2.89 4.96
CA GLU A 97 1.85 3.87 4.16
C GLU A 97 2.13 3.28 2.79
N VAL A 98 1.68 3.94 1.73
CA VAL A 98 2.04 3.63 0.35
C VAL A 98 3.02 4.70 -0.10
N ALA A 99 4.31 4.36 -0.15
CA ALA A 99 5.35 5.23 -0.65
C ALA A 99 5.57 4.97 -2.14
N ILE A 100 5.39 5.99 -2.97
CA ILE A 100 5.59 5.90 -4.42
C ILE A 100 7.06 6.16 -4.71
N LYS A 101 7.69 5.25 -5.45
CA LYS A 101 9.09 5.37 -5.83
C LYS A 101 9.28 6.50 -6.86
N PRO A 102 10.31 7.38 -6.69
CA PRO A 102 10.48 8.54 -7.57
C PRO A 102 10.74 8.17 -9.03
N ASN A 103 11.46 7.10 -9.26
CA ASN A 103 11.93 6.64 -10.58
C ASN A 103 11.23 5.35 -11.01
N HIS A 104 9.96 5.17 -10.66
CA HIS A 104 9.22 4.00 -11.13
C HIS A 104 9.08 4.02 -12.67
N PRO A 105 8.98 2.86 -13.31
CA PRO A 105 8.75 2.77 -14.76
C PRO A 105 7.46 3.51 -15.16
N PRO A 106 7.33 3.91 -16.44
CA PRO A 106 6.06 4.42 -16.95
C PRO A 106 4.94 3.41 -16.71
N ALA A 107 3.80 3.90 -16.21
CA ALA A 107 2.66 3.03 -15.98
C ALA A 107 2.07 2.52 -17.28
N LYS A 108 1.73 1.24 -17.31
CA LYS A 108 1.08 0.60 -18.46
C LYS A 108 -0.41 0.94 -18.47
N SER A 109 -0.94 1.14 -19.67
CA SER A 109 -2.37 1.30 -19.90
C SER A 109 -3.04 -0.06 -20.16
N PRO A 110 -4.35 -0.18 -19.91
CA PRO A 110 -5.11 -1.31 -20.38
C PRO A 110 -5.21 -1.32 -21.92
N ALA A 111 -5.52 -2.47 -22.50
CA ALA A 111 -5.69 -2.62 -23.94
C ALA A 111 -6.84 -1.75 -24.49
N GLU A 112 -7.83 -1.48 -23.68
CA GLU A 112 -8.98 -0.64 -23.98
C GLU A 112 -9.31 0.23 -22.77
N ILE A 113 -9.60 1.51 -22.97
CA ILE A 113 -9.97 2.44 -21.90
C ILE A 113 -11.49 2.49 -21.81
N ILE A 114 -12.03 1.85 -20.77
CA ILE A 114 -13.47 1.85 -20.45
C ILE A 114 -13.59 2.39 -19.02
N PRO A 115 -14.11 3.62 -18.84
CA PRO A 115 -14.23 4.19 -17.51
C PRO A 115 -15.09 3.32 -16.59
N PRO A 116 -14.65 3.06 -15.36
CA PRO A 116 -15.47 2.35 -14.39
C PRO A 116 -16.63 3.23 -13.94
N ALA A 117 -17.84 2.68 -13.96
CA ALA A 117 -18.99 3.32 -13.35
C ALA A 117 -18.94 3.20 -11.82
N LYS A 118 -19.55 4.15 -11.11
CA LYS A 118 -19.76 4.12 -9.66
C LYS A 118 -18.48 4.22 -8.80
N ASN A 119 -17.41 4.81 -9.30
CA ASN A 119 -16.23 5.13 -8.49
C ASN A 119 -16.38 6.50 -7.83
N THR A 120 -15.94 6.60 -6.57
CA THR A 120 -15.84 7.89 -5.88
C THR A 120 -14.38 8.30 -5.86
N ILE A 121 -14.05 9.38 -6.58
CA ILE A 121 -12.69 9.94 -6.56
C ILE A 121 -12.42 10.52 -5.17
N VAL A 122 -11.33 10.09 -4.58
CA VAL A 122 -10.85 10.51 -3.25
C VAL A 122 -9.68 11.48 -3.37
N TYR A 123 -8.84 11.30 -4.39
CA TYR A 123 -7.70 12.15 -4.68
C TYR A 123 -7.37 12.14 -6.17
N GLU A 124 -7.03 13.31 -6.73
CA GLU A 124 -6.49 13.45 -8.07
C GLU A 124 -5.13 14.15 -8.04
N GLY A 125 -4.11 13.45 -8.56
CA GLY A 125 -2.77 13.96 -8.71
C GLY A 125 -2.24 13.81 -10.15
N GLU A 126 -1.05 14.33 -10.40
CA GLU A 126 -0.42 14.25 -11.73
C GLU A 126 0.05 12.84 -12.08
N ARG A 127 0.56 12.08 -11.09
CA ARG A 127 1.17 10.76 -11.28
C ARG A 127 0.20 9.61 -11.03
N PHE A 128 -0.78 9.83 -10.18
CA PHE A 128 -1.79 8.83 -9.80
C PHE A 128 -3.06 9.51 -9.32
N PHE A 129 -4.11 8.74 -9.23
CA PHE A 129 -5.35 9.12 -8.57
C PHE A 129 -5.82 8.01 -7.64
N ILE A 130 -6.66 8.36 -6.67
CA ILE A 130 -7.22 7.39 -5.73
C ILE A 130 -8.73 7.47 -5.80
N TYR A 131 -9.37 6.33 -5.87
CA TYR A 131 -10.82 6.22 -5.78
C TYR A 131 -11.24 5.10 -4.84
N ALA A 132 -12.41 5.29 -4.24
CA ALA A 132 -13.08 4.26 -3.49
C ALA A 132 -13.97 3.44 -4.41
N GLU A 133 -13.88 2.13 -4.27
CA GLU A 133 -14.70 1.15 -4.93
C GLU A 133 -15.63 0.50 -3.90
N TRP A 134 -16.93 0.59 -4.15
CA TRP A 134 -17.94 -0.04 -3.33
C TRP A 134 -18.85 -0.91 -4.18
N LEU A 135 -19.10 -2.16 -3.73
CA LEU A 135 -19.97 -3.09 -4.43
C LEU A 135 -20.75 -3.90 -3.38
N ALA A 136 -22.06 -3.69 -3.30
CA ALA A 136 -22.92 -4.43 -2.39
C ALA A 136 -23.00 -5.91 -2.78
N PRO A 137 -23.42 -6.82 -1.88
CA PRO A 137 -23.76 -8.19 -2.24
C PRO A 137 -24.75 -8.26 -3.40
N GLY A 138 -24.44 -9.08 -4.40
CA GLY A 138 -25.24 -9.24 -5.63
C GLY A 138 -24.99 -8.17 -6.70
N ASP A 139 -24.33 -7.06 -6.38
CA ASP A 139 -24.05 -6.02 -7.36
C ASP A 139 -23.00 -6.46 -8.38
N THR A 140 -23.19 -5.99 -9.61
CA THR A 140 -22.24 -6.15 -10.70
C THR A 140 -21.70 -4.78 -11.13
N ARG A 141 -20.40 -4.74 -11.31
CA ARG A 141 -19.72 -3.69 -12.05
C ARG A 141 -19.49 -4.20 -13.47
N GLU A 142 -20.14 -3.54 -14.40
CA GLU A 142 -20.08 -3.87 -15.81
C GLU A 142 -18.64 -3.79 -16.35
N ARG A 143 -18.43 -4.26 -17.57
CA ARG A 143 -17.12 -4.26 -18.23
C ARG A 143 -16.47 -2.88 -18.16
N HIS A 144 -15.31 -2.81 -17.57
CA HIS A 144 -14.51 -1.60 -17.38
C HIS A 144 -13.03 -1.95 -17.39
N SER A 145 -12.18 -0.92 -17.40
CA SER A 145 -10.74 -1.09 -17.43
C SER A 145 -10.04 -0.41 -16.27
N HIS A 146 -8.88 -0.93 -15.93
CA HIS A 146 -7.94 -0.33 -14.98
C HIS A 146 -6.54 -0.34 -15.58
N GLY A 147 -5.73 0.70 -15.26
CA GLY A 147 -4.28 0.71 -15.42
C GLY A 147 -3.57 -0.07 -14.30
N GLN A 148 -2.24 0.09 -14.24
CA GLN A 148 -1.46 -0.44 -13.12
C GLN A 148 -1.86 0.28 -11.83
N ARG A 149 -2.02 -0.49 -10.75
CA ARG A 149 -2.59 0.04 -9.52
C ARG A 149 -2.17 -0.72 -8.27
N VAL A 150 -2.24 -0.04 -7.14
CA VAL A 150 -2.26 -0.65 -5.81
C VAL A 150 -3.71 -0.74 -5.37
N GLU A 151 -4.14 -1.93 -5.01
CA GLU A 151 -5.47 -2.20 -4.44
C GLU A 151 -5.32 -2.45 -2.94
N ILE A 152 -6.03 -1.69 -2.12
CA ILE A 152 -6.07 -1.86 -0.66
C ILE A 152 -7.50 -2.20 -0.27
N ARG A 153 -7.69 -3.40 0.27
CA ARG A 153 -8.98 -3.87 0.75
C ARG A 153 -9.26 -3.32 2.13
N ILE A 154 -10.28 -2.48 2.23
CA ILE A 154 -10.65 -1.82 3.49
C ILE A 154 -11.44 -2.74 4.40
N ASN A 155 -12.30 -3.59 3.85
CA ASN A 155 -13.00 -4.63 4.59
C ASN A 155 -12.61 -6.03 4.11
N GLN A 156 -12.82 -7.02 4.94
CA GLN A 156 -12.61 -8.43 4.58
C GLN A 156 -13.94 -9.09 4.26
N GLY A 157 -13.90 -10.10 3.43
CA GLY A 157 -15.00 -11.03 3.25
C GLY A 157 -15.74 -11.05 1.91
N PRO A 158 -15.62 -10.05 0.98
CA PRO A 158 -16.34 -10.18 -0.27
C PRO A 158 -15.82 -11.38 -1.07
N LEU A 159 -16.73 -12.11 -1.66
CA LEU A 159 -16.44 -13.14 -2.66
C LEU A 159 -16.74 -12.56 -4.03
N LEU A 160 -15.73 -12.45 -4.88
CA LEU A 160 -15.84 -11.80 -6.17
C LEU A 160 -15.79 -12.84 -7.29
N ARG A 161 -16.72 -12.73 -8.24
CA ARG A 161 -16.64 -13.38 -9.54
C ARG A 161 -16.15 -12.34 -10.54
N GLN A 162 -15.06 -12.62 -11.23
CA GLN A 162 -14.50 -11.76 -12.26
C GLN A 162 -14.62 -12.44 -13.61
N ILE A 163 -14.99 -11.68 -14.64
CA ILE A 163 -15.00 -12.15 -16.03
C ILE A 163 -13.97 -11.35 -16.80
N ILE A 164 -12.97 -12.05 -17.34
CA ILE A 164 -11.90 -11.51 -18.17
C ILE A 164 -11.99 -12.18 -19.52
N ASP A 165 -12.05 -11.41 -20.60
CA ASP A 165 -12.16 -11.93 -21.97
C ASP A 165 -13.33 -12.92 -22.15
N GLY A 166 -14.45 -12.64 -21.48
CA GLY A 166 -15.66 -13.48 -21.54
C GLY A 166 -15.58 -14.80 -20.75
N LYS A 167 -14.53 -15.01 -19.95
CA LYS A 167 -14.33 -16.22 -19.15
C LYS A 167 -14.24 -15.88 -17.67
N ASP A 168 -14.72 -16.80 -16.83
CA ASP A 168 -14.51 -16.69 -15.39
C ASP A 168 -13.02 -16.75 -15.06
N ALA A 169 -12.54 -15.74 -14.33
CA ALA A 169 -11.18 -15.73 -13.80
C ALA A 169 -11.07 -16.65 -12.57
N PRO A 170 -9.89 -17.25 -12.35
CA PRO A 170 -9.64 -18.00 -11.12
C PRO A 170 -9.88 -17.13 -9.89
N GLN A 171 -10.39 -17.76 -8.82
CA GLN A 171 -10.48 -17.09 -7.51
C GLN A 171 -9.06 -16.82 -7.00
N GLU A 172 -8.82 -15.58 -6.64
CA GLU A 172 -7.54 -15.19 -6.06
C GLU A 172 -7.54 -15.39 -4.54
N PRO A 173 -6.38 -15.76 -3.97
CA PRO A 173 -6.23 -15.78 -2.52
C PRO A 173 -6.58 -14.41 -1.92
N PRO A 174 -7.26 -14.35 -0.78
CA PRO A 174 -7.55 -13.09 -0.14
C PRO A 174 -6.24 -12.40 0.26
N SER A 175 -6.04 -11.18 -0.22
CA SER A 175 -4.95 -10.31 0.18
C SER A 175 -5.50 -8.93 0.51
N VAL A 176 -4.89 -8.27 1.51
CA VAL A 176 -5.31 -6.92 1.91
C VAL A 176 -4.69 -5.86 1.02
N VAL A 177 -3.49 -6.12 0.50
CA VAL A 177 -2.77 -5.22 -0.41
C VAL A 177 -2.28 -6.01 -1.60
N ASN A 178 -2.60 -5.52 -2.81
CA ASN A 178 -2.16 -6.10 -4.07
C ASN A 178 -1.62 -5.03 -5.00
N PHE A 179 -0.61 -5.37 -5.78
CA PHE A 179 -0.28 -4.64 -7.00
C PHE A 179 -0.90 -5.37 -8.18
N ARG A 180 -1.56 -4.62 -9.06
CA ARG A 180 -2.30 -5.17 -10.18
C ARG A 180 -1.79 -4.60 -11.49
N GLU A 181 -1.63 -5.49 -12.46
CA GLU A 181 -1.39 -5.12 -13.86
C GLU A 181 -2.67 -4.58 -14.51
N PRO A 182 -2.56 -3.89 -15.65
CA PRO A 182 -3.72 -3.43 -16.40
C PRO A 182 -4.68 -4.57 -16.76
N ILE A 183 -5.98 -4.29 -16.70
CA ILE A 183 -7.02 -5.27 -16.96
C ILE A 183 -8.26 -4.63 -17.57
N VAL A 184 -8.99 -5.41 -18.35
CA VAL A 184 -10.37 -5.13 -18.76
C VAL A 184 -11.25 -6.29 -18.28
N HIS A 185 -12.20 -5.99 -17.41
CA HIS A 185 -13.03 -7.02 -16.78
C HIS A 185 -14.42 -6.52 -16.36
N SER A 186 -15.28 -7.46 -15.96
CA SER A 186 -16.44 -7.19 -15.12
C SER A 186 -16.31 -7.91 -13.79
N VAL A 187 -16.92 -7.36 -12.74
CA VAL A 187 -16.82 -7.91 -11.37
C VAL A 187 -18.22 -7.97 -10.75
N THR A 188 -18.58 -9.14 -10.22
CA THR A 188 -19.79 -9.33 -9.43
C THR A 188 -19.42 -9.73 -8.01
N ASN A 189 -19.99 -9.07 -7.03
CA ASN A 189 -19.91 -9.51 -5.64
C ASN A 189 -20.91 -10.64 -5.41
N VAL A 190 -20.43 -11.87 -5.39
CA VAL A 190 -21.26 -13.09 -5.19
C VAL A 190 -21.27 -13.54 -3.72
N GLY A 191 -20.64 -12.78 -2.83
CA GLY A 191 -20.62 -13.00 -1.39
C GLY A 191 -21.75 -12.27 -0.66
N ASP A 192 -21.75 -12.36 0.64
CA ASP A 192 -22.71 -11.74 1.57
C ASP A 192 -22.19 -10.44 2.22
N MET A 193 -20.90 -10.13 2.00
CA MET A 193 -20.27 -8.93 2.51
C MET A 193 -19.99 -7.93 1.38
N PRO A 194 -20.16 -6.62 1.62
CA PRO A 194 -19.82 -5.63 0.59
C PRO A 194 -18.34 -5.64 0.28
N LEU A 195 -17.98 -5.37 -0.97
CA LEU A 195 -16.62 -4.98 -1.33
C LEU A 195 -16.41 -3.52 -0.98
N TRP A 196 -15.30 -3.22 -0.33
CA TRP A 196 -14.82 -1.87 -0.15
C TRP A 196 -13.30 -1.84 -0.32
N ASN A 197 -12.86 -1.27 -1.43
CA ASN A 197 -11.46 -1.08 -1.77
C ASN A 197 -11.14 0.41 -1.88
N LEU A 198 -9.87 0.73 -1.63
CA LEU A 198 -9.21 1.93 -2.15
C LEU A 198 -8.25 1.50 -3.26
N ILE A 199 -8.37 2.14 -4.39
CA ILE A 199 -7.55 1.88 -5.56
C ILE A 199 -6.69 3.12 -5.81
N LEU A 200 -5.37 2.96 -5.73
CA LEU A 200 -4.38 3.93 -6.18
C LEU A 200 -3.94 3.51 -7.57
N GLU A 201 -4.41 4.22 -8.59
CA GLU A 201 -4.12 3.90 -9.99
C GLU A 201 -3.13 4.90 -10.57
N PHE A 202 -2.06 4.39 -11.17
CA PHE A 202 -1.01 5.20 -11.79
C PHE A 202 -1.48 5.77 -13.11
N ARG A 203 -1.17 7.03 -13.35
CA ARG A 203 -1.41 7.63 -14.66
C ARG A 203 -0.33 7.17 -15.65
N PRO A 204 -0.69 6.76 -16.86
CA PRO A 204 0.28 6.53 -17.92
C PRO A 204 1.10 7.80 -18.14
N ALA A 205 2.37 7.66 -18.48
CA ALA A 205 3.15 8.80 -18.92
C ALA A 205 2.42 9.46 -20.11
N GLY A 206 2.05 10.72 -19.94
CA GLY A 206 1.47 11.48 -21.05
C GLY A 206 2.44 11.48 -22.25
N PRO A 207 1.96 11.71 -23.48
CA PRO A 207 2.85 11.89 -24.61
C PRO A 207 3.86 12.98 -24.22
N THR A 208 5.13 12.64 -24.28
CA THR A 208 6.22 13.62 -24.18
C THR A 208 5.96 14.72 -25.22
N ARG A 209 5.60 15.92 -24.72
CA ARG A 209 5.44 17.10 -25.57
C ARG A 209 6.79 17.58 -26.05
#